data_d05429c69588fe360dd81afcde6c6599
#
_entry.id   d05429c69588fe360dd81afcde6c6599
#
_cell.length_a   1.000
_cell.length_b   1.000
_cell.length_c   1.000
_cell.angle_alpha   90.00
_cell.angle_beta   90.00
_cell.angle_gamma   90.00
#
_symmetry.space_group_name_H-M   'P 1'
#
loop_
_entity.id
_entity.type
_entity.pdbx_description
1 polymer ?
#
loop_
_entity_poly.entity_id
_entity_poly.type
_entity_poly.pdbx_seq_one_letter_code
_entity_poly.pdbx_strand_id
1 'polypeptide(L)'
;MKIPFKQYLYGKEARDKLLAGVNKLADSVAITLGGKGRNVIFESTIFQKPEVTCDGVTIAREGNLEEPFENMGMQLIKQAAFRTNDMAGDGTTTAIVLARELVKAAFELDKGNPVTIKKALYGISLL
;
A
#
# COMPACT_ATOMS: atom_id res chain seq x y z
N MET A 1 -1.28 33.22 4.56
CA MET A 1 -1.98 31.94 4.31
C MET A 1 -1.52 31.38 2.98
N LYS A 2 -0.86 30.22 2.96
CA LYS A 2 -0.48 29.57 1.71
C LYS A 2 -1.73 28.93 1.09
N ILE A 3 -2.07 29.33 -0.14
CA ILE A 3 -3.07 28.62 -0.92
C ILE A 3 -2.45 27.32 -1.39
N PRO A 4 -2.99 26.15 -1.03
CA PRO A 4 -2.42 24.88 -1.46
C PRO A 4 -2.62 24.71 -2.96
N PHE A 5 -1.54 24.60 -3.71
CA PHE A 5 -1.58 24.24 -5.12
C PHE A 5 -1.76 22.73 -5.26
N LYS A 6 -2.72 22.32 -6.07
CA LYS A 6 -2.88 20.91 -6.41
C LYS A 6 -1.84 20.53 -7.46
N GLN A 7 -1.16 19.42 -7.21
CA GLN A 7 -0.26 18.80 -8.17
C GLN A 7 -0.99 17.69 -8.90
N TYR A 8 -0.70 17.54 -10.18
CA TYR A 8 -1.31 16.52 -11.02
C TYR A 8 -0.24 15.67 -11.69
N LEU A 9 -0.41 14.37 -11.64
CA LEU A 9 0.35 13.41 -12.43
C LEU A 9 -0.62 12.53 -13.22
N TYR A 10 -0.20 12.12 -14.41
CA TYR A 10 -1.01 11.25 -15.26
C TYR A 10 -0.12 10.34 -16.10
N GLY A 11 -0.74 9.34 -16.72
CA GLY A 11 -0.06 8.39 -17.59
C GLY A 11 0.89 7.46 -16.84
N LYS A 12 1.98 7.11 -17.48
CA LYS A 12 2.96 6.17 -16.95
C LYS A 12 3.62 6.67 -15.66
N GLU A 13 3.92 7.97 -15.58
CA GLU A 13 4.55 8.57 -14.41
C GLU A 13 3.66 8.42 -13.16
N ALA A 14 2.36 8.66 -13.30
CA ALA A 14 1.41 8.48 -12.21
C ALA A 14 1.36 7.02 -11.75
N ARG A 15 1.31 6.07 -12.69
CA ARG A 15 1.30 4.64 -12.37
C ARG A 15 2.56 4.20 -11.66
N ASP A 16 3.72 4.63 -12.14
CA ASP A 16 5.01 4.27 -11.55
C ASP A 16 5.12 4.79 -10.11
N LYS A 17 4.64 6.00 -9.84
CA LYS A 17 4.63 6.58 -8.50
C LYS A 17 3.68 5.83 -7.56
N LEU A 18 2.45 5.55 -8.00
CA LEU A 18 1.49 4.80 -7.21
C LEU A 18 2.00 3.39 -6.88
N LEU A 19 2.55 2.70 -7.89
CA LEU A 19 3.10 1.36 -7.71
C LEU A 19 4.31 1.36 -6.78
N ALA A 20 5.17 2.38 -6.85
CA ALA A 20 6.29 2.52 -5.93
C ALA A 20 5.82 2.59 -4.47
N GLY A 21 4.78 3.36 -4.18
CA GLY A 21 4.19 3.43 -2.84
C GLY A 21 3.57 2.12 -2.38
N VAL A 22 2.85 1.44 -3.27
CA VAL A 22 2.28 0.11 -3.02
C VAL A 22 3.39 -0.89 -2.69
N ASN A 23 4.46 -0.91 -3.49
CA ASN A 23 5.59 -1.82 -3.28
C ASN A 23 6.31 -1.56 -1.95
N LYS A 24 6.55 -0.31 -1.60
CA LYS A 24 7.22 0.03 -0.34
C LYS A 24 6.47 -0.52 0.87
N LEU A 25 5.15 -0.38 0.89
CA LEU A 25 4.37 -0.94 1.99
C LEU A 25 4.35 -2.47 1.94
N ALA A 26 4.07 -3.05 0.79
CA ALA A 26 3.95 -4.50 0.65
C ALA A 26 5.26 -5.22 0.97
N ASP A 27 6.40 -4.69 0.54
CA ASP A 27 7.71 -5.27 0.85
C ASP A 27 8.00 -5.20 2.35
N SER A 28 7.65 -4.09 3.00
CA SER A 28 7.83 -3.93 4.45
C SER A 28 7.02 -4.93 5.25
N VAL A 29 5.75 -5.14 4.88
CA VAL A 29 4.90 -6.09 5.61
C VAL A 29 5.20 -7.55 5.24
N ALA A 30 5.65 -7.83 4.02
CA ALA A 30 6.00 -9.17 3.58
C ALA A 30 7.13 -9.80 4.42
N ILE A 31 8.05 -8.96 4.92
CA ILE A 31 9.14 -9.40 5.80
C ILE A 31 8.61 -10.03 7.09
N THR A 32 7.42 -9.62 7.54
CA THR A 32 6.80 -10.11 8.77
C THR A 32 6.01 -11.40 8.58
N LEU A 33 5.80 -11.85 7.34
CA LEU A 33 5.07 -13.08 7.05
C LEU A 33 5.93 -14.32 7.31
N GLY A 34 5.29 -15.38 7.78
CA GLY A 34 5.89 -16.69 7.98
C GLY A 34 6.34 -16.96 9.40
N GLY A 35 6.74 -18.23 9.68
CA GLY A 35 7.09 -18.72 11.02
C GLY A 35 8.39 -18.14 11.60
N LYS A 36 9.18 -17.44 10.79
CA LYS A 36 10.37 -16.69 11.20
C LYS A 36 10.24 -15.22 10.79
N GLY A 37 9.11 -14.61 11.09
CA GLY A 37 8.86 -13.20 10.80
C GLY A 37 10.02 -12.32 11.30
N ARG A 38 10.53 -11.47 10.42
CA ARG A 38 11.65 -10.57 10.73
C ARG A 38 11.11 -9.25 11.26
N ASN A 39 11.93 -8.59 12.07
CA ASN A 39 11.63 -7.26 12.56
C ASN A 39 11.87 -6.21 11.49
N VAL A 40 11.04 -5.18 11.51
CA VAL A 40 11.19 -3.98 10.69
C VAL A 40 11.40 -2.79 11.62
N ILE A 41 12.35 -1.94 11.27
CA ILE A 41 12.62 -0.69 11.98
C ILE A 41 11.93 0.43 11.20
N PHE A 42 11.14 1.23 11.88
CA PHE A 42 10.50 2.41 11.28
C PHE A 42 10.46 3.56 12.28
N GLU A 43 10.34 4.76 11.76
CA GLU A 43 10.15 5.94 12.60
C GLU A 43 8.66 6.13 12.89
N SER A 44 8.30 6.06 14.16
CA SER A 44 6.92 6.27 14.56
C SER A 44 6.55 7.75 14.46
N THR A 45 5.45 8.04 13.76
CA THR A 45 4.91 9.40 13.65
C THR A 45 4.33 9.91 14.97
N ILE A 46 3.93 9.00 15.85
CA ILE A 46 3.32 9.33 17.13
C ILE A 46 4.40 9.68 18.17
N PHE A 47 5.45 8.89 18.25
CA PHE A 47 6.47 9.00 19.28
C PHE A 47 7.76 9.69 18.82
N GLN A 48 7.89 9.98 17.52
CA GLN A 48 9.06 10.60 16.89
C GLN A 48 10.38 9.90 17.25
N LYS A 49 10.32 8.58 17.38
CA LYS A 49 11.47 7.73 17.68
C LYS A 49 11.43 6.45 16.85
N PRO A 50 12.59 5.80 16.63
CA PRO A 50 12.61 4.52 15.96
C PRO A 50 11.87 3.46 16.77
N GLU A 51 11.04 2.69 16.10
CA GLU A 51 10.37 1.53 16.65
C GLU A 51 10.76 0.28 15.87
N VAL A 52 10.79 -0.85 16.57
CA VAL A 52 11.07 -2.15 15.99
C VAL A 52 9.85 -3.04 16.20
N THR A 53 9.33 -3.61 15.12
CA THR A 53 8.18 -4.50 15.21
C THR A 53 8.28 -5.64 14.21
N CYS A 54 7.67 -6.77 14.55
CA CYS A 54 7.41 -7.87 13.62
C CYS A 54 5.93 -7.98 13.24
N ASP A 55 5.10 -7.03 13.70
CA ASP A 55 3.67 -7.01 13.43
C ASP A 55 3.38 -6.22 12.15
N GLY A 56 2.94 -6.93 11.10
CA GLY A 56 2.61 -6.34 9.81
C GLY A 56 1.46 -5.34 9.87
N VAL A 57 0.51 -5.53 10.78
CA VAL A 57 -0.61 -4.59 10.97
C VAL A 57 -0.11 -3.24 11.49
N THR A 58 0.82 -3.27 12.45
CA THR A 58 1.45 -2.04 12.99
C THR A 58 2.23 -1.31 11.90
N ILE A 59 3.04 -2.03 11.11
CA ILE A 59 3.79 -1.46 9.99
C ILE A 59 2.84 -0.82 8.98
N ALA A 60 1.75 -1.49 8.63
CA ALA A 60 0.77 -0.98 7.70
C ALA A 60 0.06 0.27 8.25
N ARG A 61 -0.26 0.28 9.53
CA ARG A 61 -0.93 1.42 10.18
C ARG A 61 -0.06 2.66 10.18
N GLU A 62 1.21 2.52 10.53
CA GLU A 62 2.17 3.62 10.62
C GLU A 62 2.75 4.04 9.26
N GLY A 63 2.55 3.25 8.21
CA GLY A 63 3.08 3.52 6.87
C GLY A 63 2.71 4.90 6.35
N ASN A 64 3.73 5.72 6.08
CA ASN A 64 3.59 7.05 5.52
C ASN A 64 4.87 7.38 4.74
N LEU A 65 4.74 8.04 3.60
CA LEU A 65 5.87 8.39 2.75
C LEU A 65 5.93 9.90 2.54
N GLU A 66 7.13 10.42 2.42
CA GLU A 66 7.38 11.84 2.20
C GLU A 66 6.94 12.28 0.79
N GLU A 67 7.18 11.46 -0.22
CA GLU A 67 6.78 11.77 -1.58
C GLU A 67 5.26 11.63 -1.73
N PRO A 68 4.52 12.72 -2.13
CA PRO A 68 3.06 12.73 -2.07
C PRO A 68 2.36 11.68 -2.92
N PHE A 69 2.84 11.42 -4.14
CA PHE A 69 2.19 10.47 -5.06
C PHE A 69 2.48 9.03 -4.69
N GLU A 70 3.70 8.73 -4.23
CA GLU A 70 4.01 7.42 -3.65
C GLU A 70 3.17 7.16 -2.40
N ASN A 71 2.99 8.18 -1.57
CA ASN A 71 2.15 8.08 -0.38
C ASN A 71 0.68 7.82 -0.73
N MET A 72 0.17 8.39 -1.81
CA MET A 72 -1.18 8.09 -2.30
C MET A 72 -1.34 6.60 -2.61
N GLY A 73 -0.37 5.99 -3.29
CA GLY A 73 -0.36 4.55 -3.57
C GLY A 73 -0.36 3.73 -2.29
N MET A 74 0.48 4.08 -1.33
CA MET A 74 0.52 3.44 -0.03
C MET A 74 -0.82 3.55 0.71
N GLN A 75 -1.44 4.73 0.75
CA GLN A 75 -2.72 4.92 1.43
C GLN A 75 -3.87 4.15 0.78
N LEU A 76 -3.87 4.02 -0.55
CA LEU A 76 -4.88 3.23 -1.26
C LEU A 76 -4.85 1.75 -0.87
N ILE A 77 -3.65 1.15 -0.83
CA ILE A 77 -3.53 -0.26 -0.45
C ILE A 77 -3.81 -0.48 1.04
N LYS A 78 -3.46 0.49 1.89
CA LYS A 78 -3.84 0.48 3.31
C LYS A 78 -5.35 0.43 3.50
N GLN A 79 -6.08 1.29 2.82
CA GLN A 79 -7.54 1.33 2.92
C GLN A 79 -8.17 -0.02 2.55
N ALA A 80 -7.69 -0.62 1.45
CA ALA A 80 -8.17 -1.93 1.03
C ALA A 80 -7.91 -3.01 2.08
N ALA A 81 -6.70 -3.03 2.63
CA ALA A 81 -6.30 -4.02 3.63
C ALA A 81 -7.05 -3.87 4.95
N PHE A 82 -7.27 -2.66 5.42
CA PHE A 82 -8.00 -2.44 6.68
C PHE A 82 -9.49 -2.77 6.54
N ARG A 83 -10.09 -2.55 5.38
CA ARG A 83 -11.45 -3.03 5.12
C ARG A 83 -11.55 -4.55 5.23
N THR A 84 -10.56 -5.27 4.72
CA THR A 84 -10.48 -6.73 4.87
C THR A 84 -10.40 -7.13 6.33
N ASN A 85 -9.57 -6.45 7.11
CA ASN A 85 -9.45 -6.70 8.55
C ASN A 85 -10.75 -6.42 9.30
N ASP A 86 -11.46 -5.35 8.98
CA ASP A 86 -12.73 -5.00 9.60
C ASP A 86 -13.81 -6.07 9.33
N MET A 87 -13.80 -6.68 8.14
CA MET A 87 -14.75 -7.72 7.75
C MET A 87 -14.39 -9.10 8.28
N ALA A 88 -13.11 -9.45 8.29
CA ALA A 88 -12.63 -10.80 8.62
C ALA A 88 -11.90 -10.91 9.97
N GLY A 89 -11.53 -9.79 10.58
CA GLY A 89 -10.80 -9.74 11.84
C GLY A 89 -9.33 -10.11 11.77
N ASP A 90 -8.83 -10.49 10.58
CA ASP A 90 -7.45 -10.95 10.37
C ASP A 90 -7.07 -10.84 8.89
N GLY A 91 -5.80 -11.12 8.59
CA GLY A 91 -5.34 -11.23 7.21
C GLY A 91 -4.90 -9.93 6.54
N THR A 92 -4.73 -8.84 7.29
CA THR A 92 -4.30 -7.54 6.74
C THR A 92 -2.98 -7.64 5.97
N THR A 93 -1.97 -8.29 6.53
CA THR A 93 -0.65 -8.45 5.90
C THR A 93 -0.75 -9.25 4.60
N THR A 94 -1.46 -10.37 4.63
CA THR A 94 -1.70 -11.21 3.45
C THR A 94 -2.47 -10.43 2.38
N ALA A 95 -3.49 -9.66 2.78
CA ALA A 95 -4.27 -8.83 1.87
C ALA A 95 -3.39 -7.77 1.17
N ILE A 96 -2.47 -7.14 1.87
CA ILE A 96 -1.56 -6.14 1.30
C ILE A 96 -0.65 -6.79 0.24
N VAL A 97 -0.03 -7.92 0.56
CA VAL A 97 0.88 -8.61 -0.35
C VAL A 97 0.13 -9.10 -1.59
N LEU A 98 -1.04 -9.68 -1.40
CA LEU A 98 -1.87 -10.17 -2.50
C LEU A 98 -2.36 -9.02 -3.38
N ALA A 99 -2.83 -7.93 -2.80
CA ALA A 99 -3.28 -6.76 -3.53
C ALA A 99 -2.15 -6.15 -4.37
N ARG A 100 -0.92 -6.09 -3.84
CA ARG A 100 0.25 -5.65 -4.61
C ARG A 100 0.46 -6.48 -5.86
N GLU A 101 0.43 -7.80 -5.75
CA GLU A 101 0.63 -8.69 -6.90
C GLU A 101 -0.48 -8.51 -7.96
N LEU A 102 -1.72 -8.32 -7.52
CA LEU A 102 -2.84 -8.08 -8.42
C LEU A 102 -2.73 -6.73 -9.14
N VAL A 103 -2.32 -5.69 -8.45
CA VAL A 103 -2.09 -4.36 -9.06
C VAL A 103 -0.96 -4.41 -10.07
N LYS A 104 0.15 -5.08 -9.75
CA LYS A 104 1.26 -5.28 -10.69
C LYS A 104 0.80 -6.00 -11.95
N ALA A 105 0.09 -7.11 -11.79
CA ALA A 105 -0.43 -7.89 -12.90
C ALA A 105 -1.39 -7.05 -13.77
N ALA A 106 -2.27 -6.26 -13.17
CA ALA A 106 -3.17 -5.39 -13.89
C ALA A 106 -2.43 -4.33 -14.72
N PHE A 107 -1.38 -3.73 -14.17
CA PHE A 107 -0.57 -2.75 -14.89
C PHE A 107 0.21 -3.37 -16.05
N GLU A 108 0.68 -4.59 -15.92
CA GLU A 108 1.40 -5.31 -16.97
C GLU A 108 0.46 -5.75 -18.10
N LEU A 109 -0.72 -6.28 -17.77
CA LEU A 109 -1.66 -6.81 -18.75
C LEU A 109 -2.29 -5.74 -19.65
N ASP A 110 -2.59 -4.59 -19.12
CA ASP A 110 -3.39 -3.59 -19.84
C ASP A 110 -2.62 -2.31 -20.18
N LYS A 111 -1.32 -2.32 -20.01
CA LYS A 111 -0.43 -1.17 -20.27
C LYS A 111 -0.97 0.15 -19.71
N GLY A 112 -1.80 0.05 -18.68
CA GLY A 112 -2.30 1.19 -17.93
C GLY A 112 -3.64 1.75 -18.37
N ASN A 113 -4.53 0.97 -18.96
CA ASN A 113 -5.90 1.41 -19.15
C ASN A 113 -6.59 1.56 -17.77
N PRO A 114 -6.96 2.79 -17.36
CA PRO A 114 -7.53 3.02 -16.03
C PRO A 114 -8.86 2.29 -15.80
N VAL A 115 -9.64 2.07 -16.85
CA VAL A 115 -10.94 1.38 -16.76
C VAL A 115 -10.75 -0.08 -16.38
N THR A 116 -9.78 -0.76 -17.01
CA THR A 116 -9.48 -2.17 -16.72
C THR A 116 -8.86 -2.33 -15.35
N ILE A 117 -7.96 -1.43 -14.94
CA ILE A 117 -7.39 -1.41 -13.60
C ILE A 117 -8.50 -1.24 -12.55
N LYS A 118 -9.43 -0.33 -12.78
CA LYS A 118 -10.58 -0.12 -11.90
C LYS A 118 -11.43 -1.39 -11.79
N LYS A 119 -11.72 -2.04 -12.91
CA LYS A 119 -12.48 -3.30 -12.92
C LYS A 119 -11.75 -4.42 -12.18
N ALA A 120 -10.43 -4.54 -12.36
CA ALA A 120 -9.61 -5.52 -11.65
C ALA A 120 -9.65 -5.29 -10.13
N LEU A 121 -9.49 -4.05 -9.69
CA LEU A 121 -9.58 -3.68 -8.27
C LEU A 121 -10.97 -3.94 -7.69
N TYR A 122 -12.03 -3.70 -8.45
CA TYR A 122 -13.39 -4.07 -8.05
C TYR A 122 -13.56 -5.58 -7.95
N GLY A 123 -13.00 -6.34 -8.87
CA GLY A 123 -13.01 -7.80 -8.80
C GLY A 123 -12.36 -8.34 -7.55
N ILE A 124 -11.26 -7.73 -7.10
CA ILE A 124 -10.58 -8.08 -5.84
C ILE A 124 -11.47 -7.78 -4.64
N SER A 125 -12.21 -6.67 -4.65
CA SER A 125 -13.07 -6.29 -3.53
C SER A 125 -14.30 -7.19 -3.37
N LEU A 126 -14.61 -8.02 -4.38
CA LEU A 126 -15.71 -8.98 -4.36
C LEU A 126 -15.30 -10.39 -3.91
N LEU A 127 -13.98 -10.63 -3.81
CA LEU A 127 -13.44 -11.89 -3.29
C LEU A 127 -13.42 -11.88 -1.76
#